data_039355c05b8639be4f9f2b61470d3dea
#
_entry.id   039355c05b8639be4f9f2b61470d3dea
#
_cell.length_a   1.000
_cell.length_b   1.000
_cell.length_c   1.000
_cell.angle_alpha   90.00
_cell.angle_beta   90.00
_cell.angle_gamma   90.00
#
_symmetry.space_group_name_H-M   'P 1'
#
loop_
_entity.id
_entity.type
_entity.pdbx_description
1 polymer ?
#
loop_
_entity_poly.entity_id
_entity_poly.type
_entity_poly.pdbx_seq_one_letter_code
_entity_poly.pdbx_strand_id
1 'polypeptide(L)'
;LVGSEMCIRDSMDYQLQFGVGVIVPFRVGEFWNSQVTLSGQRMQEKLDHFHDLSFHNEKYTGQFKMDNTFTLSKSRPNLKLDLNGYFVTGAVQGIYDLGHLYDVSSALKWQFADDRATLILKCNNIFRSNMPHTMEINQSGQYSRLWKLDDQRCVTVSFVWKFGGYKKKQHEAVDASRFGKSM
;
A
#
# COMPACT_ATOMS: atom_id res chain seq x y z
N LEU A 1 -32.93 24.04 11.11
CA LEU A 1 -32.21 22.79 10.80
C LEU A 1 -32.55 22.38 9.37
N VAL A 2 -31.73 22.79 8.42
CA VAL A 2 -31.78 22.28 7.05
C VAL A 2 -30.93 21.01 7.04
N GLY A 3 -31.57 19.86 7.12
CA GLY A 3 -30.95 18.58 6.87
C GLY A 3 -30.63 18.46 5.39
N SER A 4 -29.37 18.56 4.99
CA SER A 4 -28.94 18.14 3.68
C SER A 4 -28.98 16.60 3.66
N GLU A 5 -30.04 16.03 3.15
CA GLU A 5 -30.06 14.64 2.79
C GLU A 5 -29.03 14.45 1.65
N MET A 6 -27.90 13.87 1.98
CA MET A 6 -26.96 13.40 0.97
C MET A 6 -27.56 12.13 0.38
N CYS A 7 -28.40 12.29 -0.66
CA CYS A 7 -28.79 11.17 -1.50
C CYS A 7 -27.53 10.65 -2.21
N ILE A 8 -26.83 9.69 -1.61
CA ILE A 8 -25.94 8.80 -2.34
C ILE A 8 -26.86 7.95 -3.22
N ARG A 9 -27.15 8.41 -4.43
CA ARG A 9 -27.70 7.55 -5.46
C ARG A 9 -26.58 6.60 -5.83
N ASP A 10 -26.70 5.38 -5.36
CA ASP A 10 -25.90 4.28 -5.87
C ASP A 10 -26.29 4.10 -7.34
N SER A 11 -25.41 4.53 -8.23
CA SER A 11 -25.67 4.55 -9.66
C SER A 11 -25.23 3.26 -10.36
N MET A 12 -24.69 2.29 -9.62
CA MET A 12 -24.31 0.97 -10.13
C MET A 12 -25.39 -0.07 -9.85
N ASP A 13 -25.74 -0.88 -10.86
CA ASP A 13 -26.68 -1.99 -10.67
C ASP A 13 -26.06 -3.09 -9.81
N TYR A 14 -24.82 -3.47 -10.12
CA TYR A 14 -24.02 -4.32 -9.25
C TYR A 14 -22.53 -4.21 -9.55
N GLN A 15 -21.74 -4.49 -8.51
CA GLN A 15 -20.32 -4.74 -8.59
C GLN A 15 -20.03 -6.07 -7.90
N LEU A 16 -19.42 -7.00 -8.64
CA LEU A 16 -18.98 -8.29 -8.11
C LEU A 16 -17.46 -8.36 -8.15
N GLN A 17 -16.86 -8.61 -7.00
CA GLN A 17 -15.42 -8.80 -6.88
C GLN A 17 -15.15 -10.11 -6.15
N PHE A 18 -14.37 -10.96 -6.78
CA PHE A 18 -13.88 -12.20 -6.20
C PHE A 18 -12.37 -12.29 -6.39
N GLY A 19 -11.66 -12.61 -5.33
CA GLY A 19 -10.21 -12.67 -5.39
C GLY A 19 -9.62 -13.67 -4.41
N VAL A 20 -8.38 -14.06 -4.70
CA VAL A 20 -7.55 -14.90 -3.85
C VAL A 20 -6.18 -14.28 -3.74
N GLY A 21 -5.57 -14.36 -2.56
CA GLY A 21 -4.23 -13.86 -2.32
C GLY A 21 -3.42 -14.81 -1.45
N VAL A 22 -2.13 -14.83 -1.69
CA VAL A 22 -1.14 -15.59 -0.92
C VAL A 22 -0.05 -14.63 -0.46
N ILE A 23 0.27 -14.68 0.82
CA ILE A 23 1.33 -13.90 1.44
C ILE A 23 2.38 -14.87 1.95
N VAL A 24 3.61 -14.70 1.50
CA VAL A 24 4.75 -15.55 1.87
C VAL A 24 5.82 -14.68 2.51
N PRO A 25 5.88 -14.59 3.84
CA PRO A 25 7.02 -14.01 4.52
C PRO A 25 8.18 -15.00 4.52
N PHE A 26 9.39 -14.52 4.29
CA PHE A 26 10.60 -15.31 4.44
C PHE A 26 11.76 -14.48 4.96
N ARG A 27 12.75 -15.18 5.50
CA ARG A 27 13.93 -14.55 6.08
C ARG A 27 15.17 -15.32 5.67
N VAL A 28 16.17 -14.61 5.20
CA VAL A 28 17.48 -15.17 4.86
C VAL A 28 18.51 -14.65 5.87
N GLY A 29 18.93 -15.53 6.76
CA GLY A 29 19.79 -15.15 7.86
C GLY A 29 19.20 -14.02 8.70
N GLU A 30 20.06 -13.12 9.18
CA GLU A 30 19.65 -11.96 9.95
C GLU A 30 19.71 -10.66 9.16
N PHE A 31 20.17 -10.73 7.91
CA PHE A 31 20.40 -9.55 7.10
C PHE A 31 19.24 -9.23 6.14
N TRP A 32 18.41 -10.21 5.76
CA TRP A 32 17.34 -10.00 4.78
C TRP A 32 16.02 -10.57 5.27
N ASN A 33 15.03 -9.70 5.42
CA ASN A 33 13.64 -10.05 5.64
C ASN A 33 12.85 -9.64 4.42
N SER A 34 11.98 -10.52 3.93
CA SER A 34 11.16 -10.27 2.78
C SER A 34 9.74 -10.78 2.97
N GLN A 35 8.81 -10.13 2.30
CA GLN A 35 7.44 -10.58 2.18
C GLN A 35 7.01 -10.46 0.73
N VAL A 36 6.57 -11.56 0.15
CA VAL A 36 5.98 -11.60 -1.18
C VAL A 36 4.48 -11.77 -1.06
N THR A 37 3.74 -10.94 -1.77
CA THR A 37 2.28 -11.04 -1.89
C THR A 37 1.92 -11.26 -3.35
N LEU A 38 1.17 -12.30 -3.62
CA LEU A 38 0.55 -12.59 -4.90
C LEU A 38 -0.95 -12.56 -4.71
N SER A 39 -1.66 -11.83 -5.54
CA SER A 39 -3.11 -11.87 -5.54
C SER A 39 -3.67 -11.81 -6.96
N GLY A 40 -4.81 -12.44 -7.13
CA GLY A 40 -5.58 -12.39 -8.35
C GLY A 40 -7.04 -12.17 -8.02
N GLN A 41 -7.70 -11.32 -8.78
CA GLN A 41 -9.11 -11.02 -8.59
C GLN A 41 -9.81 -10.90 -9.93
N ARG A 42 -11.09 -11.27 -9.94
CA ARG A 42 -12.04 -10.96 -11.00
C ARG A 42 -12.93 -9.85 -10.50
N MET A 43 -13.05 -8.81 -11.28
CA MET A 43 -13.97 -7.70 -11.04
C MET A 43 -14.95 -7.63 -12.20
N GLN A 44 -16.22 -7.52 -11.87
CA GLN A 44 -17.31 -7.36 -12.82
C GLN A 44 -18.17 -6.20 -12.33
N GLU A 45 -18.38 -5.23 -13.20
CA GLU A 45 -19.15 -4.02 -12.93
C GLU A 45 -20.21 -3.88 -14.01
N LYS A 46 -21.44 -3.63 -13.60
CA LYS A 46 -22.55 -3.41 -14.50
C LYS A 46 -23.35 -2.19 -14.10
N LEU A 47 -23.69 -1.39 -15.09
CA LEU A 47 -24.60 -0.26 -14.99
C LEU A 47 -25.55 -0.30 -16.19
N ASP A 48 -26.84 -0.39 -15.93
CA ASP A 48 -27.89 -0.28 -16.94
C ASP A 48 -28.70 1.00 -16.69
N HIS A 49 -28.85 1.81 -17.71
CA HIS A 49 -29.84 2.93 -17.76
C HIS A 49 -29.63 4.10 -16.79
N PHE A 50 -28.42 4.53 -16.55
CA PHE A 50 -28.18 5.78 -15.84
C PHE A 50 -27.83 6.91 -16.82
N HIS A 51 -28.76 7.84 -17.08
CA HIS A 51 -28.55 8.99 -17.97
C HIS A 51 -27.91 8.64 -19.35
N ASP A 52 -28.45 7.65 -20.04
CA ASP A 52 -27.90 7.12 -21.31
C ASP A 52 -26.55 6.43 -21.21
N LEU A 53 -26.06 6.19 -19.98
CA LEU A 53 -24.86 5.43 -19.72
C LEU A 53 -25.23 3.99 -19.39
N SER A 54 -24.68 3.06 -20.16
CA SER A 54 -24.71 1.63 -19.83
C SER A 54 -23.33 1.04 -20.08
N PHE A 55 -22.83 0.27 -19.14
CA PHE A 55 -21.58 -0.46 -19.32
C PHE A 55 -21.61 -1.82 -18.62
N HIS A 56 -20.88 -2.74 -19.18
CA HIS A 56 -20.61 -4.04 -18.58
C HIS A 56 -19.13 -4.31 -18.74
N ASN A 57 -18.38 -4.17 -17.66
CA ASN A 57 -16.95 -4.37 -17.65
C ASN A 57 -16.60 -5.58 -16.80
N GLU A 58 -15.76 -6.42 -17.35
CA GLU A 58 -15.20 -7.58 -16.65
C GLU A 58 -13.69 -7.61 -16.86
N LYS A 59 -12.93 -7.77 -15.79
CA LYS A 59 -11.48 -7.87 -15.85
C LYS A 59 -10.91 -8.77 -14.79
N TYR A 60 -9.87 -9.49 -15.19
CA TYR A 60 -9.01 -10.23 -14.27
C TYR A 60 -7.79 -9.37 -13.96
N THR A 61 -7.56 -9.13 -12.69
CA THR A 61 -6.44 -8.33 -12.21
C THR A 61 -5.51 -9.22 -11.40
N GLY A 62 -4.25 -9.26 -11.79
CA GLY A 62 -3.17 -9.86 -11.02
C GLY A 62 -2.34 -8.79 -10.33
N GLN A 63 -1.94 -9.04 -9.10
CA GLN A 63 -1.04 -8.17 -8.35
C GLN A 63 0.11 -8.98 -7.78
N PHE A 64 1.31 -8.45 -7.96
CA PHE A 64 2.54 -8.90 -7.30
C PHE A 64 3.07 -7.75 -6.44
N LYS A 65 3.40 -8.04 -5.18
CA LYS A 65 4.05 -7.09 -4.29
C LYS A 65 5.20 -7.78 -3.58
N MET A 66 6.30 -7.07 -3.43
CA MET A 66 7.48 -7.55 -2.71
C MET A 66 8.02 -6.44 -1.82
N ASP A 67 8.08 -6.70 -0.53
CA ASP A 67 8.64 -5.81 0.49
C ASP A 67 9.93 -6.45 1.03
N ASN A 68 11.04 -5.73 0.94
CA ASN A 68 12.34 -6.22 1.38
C ASN A 68 12.96 -5.25 2.38
N THR A 69 13.54 -5.79 3.43
CA THR A 69 14.36 -5.06 4.38
C THR A 69 15.71 -5.74 4.53
N PHE A 70 16.76 -5.02 4.16
CA PHE A 70 18.15 -5.44 4.30
C PHE A 70 18.79 -4.74 5.49
N THR A 71 19.32 -5.51 6.44
CA THR A 71 20.14 -4.99 7.55
C THR A 71 21.59 -4.95 7.08
N LEU A 72 22.06 -3.76 6.70
CA LEU A 72 23.42 -3.56 6.17
C LEU A 72 24.47 -3.50 7.27
N SER A 73 24.09 -2.98 8.44
CA SER A 73 24.91 -2.98 9.64
C SER A 73 24.06 -3.15 10.88
N LYS A 74 24.47 -4.04 11.78
CA LYS A 74 23.86 -4.23 13.10
C LYS A 74 24.61 -3.50 14.21
N SER A 75 25.90 -3.23 13.96
CA SER A 75 26.71 -2.43 14.87
C SER A 75 26.26 -0.97 14.80
N ARG A 76 26.58 -0.20 15.81
CA ARG A 76 26.31 1.24 15.79
C ARG A 76 27.31 1.96 14.89
N PRO A 77 26.83 2.72 13.90
CA PRO A 77 25.45 3.04 13.55
C PRO A 77 24.69 1.88 12.86
N ASN A 78 23.42 1.69 13.22
CA ASN A 78 22.55 0.71 12.56
C ASN A 78 22.07 1.25 11.22
N LEU A 79 22.30 0.49 10.16
CA LEU A 79 21.93 0.87 8.79
C LEU A 79 21.04 -0.19 8.16
N LYS A 80 19.86 0.24 7.68
CA LYS A 80 18.90 -0.62 6.99
C LYS A 80 18.51 0.00 5.66
N LEU A 81 18.33 -0.88 4.67
CA LEU A 81 17.81 -0.54 3.36
C LEU A 81 16.49 -1.27 3.16
N ASP A 82 15.43 -0.52 2.91
CA ASP A 82 14.15 -1.05 2.45
C ASP A 82 14.05 -0.88 0.94
N LEU A 83 13.63 -1.95 0.25
CA LEU A 83 13.37 -1.96 -1.18
C LEU A 83 12.04 -2.64 -1.42
N ASN A 84 11.08 -1.86 -1.89
CA ASN A 84 9.71 -2.29 -2.06
C ASN A 84 9.29 -2.11 -3.51
N GLY A 85 8.52 -3.05 -4.01
CA GLY A 85 7.98 -2.96 -5.34
C GLY A 85 6.62 -3.63 -5.45
N TYR A 86 5.80 -3.13 -6.36
CA TYR A 86 4.58 -3.81 -6.74
C TYR A 86 4.30 -3.66 -8.23
N PHE A 87 3.52 -4.58 -8.75
CA PHE A 87 3.05 -4.60 -10.13
C PHE A 87 1.58 -5.01 -10.15
N VAL A 88 0.78 -4.34 -10.97
CA VAL A 88 -0.62 -4.65 -11.22
C VAL A 88 -0.83 -4.78 -12.71
N THR A 89 -1.47 -5.87 -13.17
CA THR A 89 -1.66 -6.15 -14.60
C THR A 89 -2.62 -5.18 -15.28
N GLY A 90 -3.49 -4.56 -14.52
CA GLY A 90 -4.52 -3.64 -14.95
C GLY A 90 -5.80 -3.86 -14.16
N ALA A 91 -6.74 -2.94 -14.25
CA ALA A 91 -8.01 -2.98 -13.52
C ALA A 91 -9.11 -2.30 -14.31
N VAL A 92 -10.36 -2.53 -13.93
CA VAL A 92 -11.50 -1.70 -14.36
C VAL A 92 -11.98 -0.89 -13.18
N GLN A 93 -12.43 0.33 -13.46
CA GLN A 93 -13.03 1.22 -12.47
C GLN A 93 -14.14 2.02 -13.15
N GLY A 94 -15.37 1.60 -12.98
CA GLY A 94 -16.50 2.18 -13.70
C GLY A 94 -16.32 2.07 -15.22
N ILE A 95 -16.31 3.21 -15.89
CA ILE A 95 -16.14 3.30 -17.35
C ILE A 95 -14.66 3.20 -17.80
N TYR A 96 -13.73 3.19 -16.85
CA TYR A 96 -12.30 3.22 -17.14
C TYR A 96 -11.71 1.82 -17.20
N ASP A 97 -11.04 1.50 -18.27
CA ASP A 97 -10.12 0.38 -18.37
C ASP A 97 -8.69 0.88 -18.14
N LEU A 98 -8.12 0.47 -17.04
CA LEU A 98 -6.78 0.86 -16.60
C LEU A 98 -5.76 -0.17 -17.05
N GLY A 99 -4.71 0.28 -17.71
CA GLY A 99 -3.57 -0.54 -18.06
C GLY A 99 -2.74 -0.96 -16.84
N HIS A 100 -1.66 -1.69 -17.11
CA HIS A 100 -0.74 -2.09 -16.05
C HIS A 100 -0.06 -0.88 -15.41
N LEU A 101 0.32 -1.06 -14.15
CA LEU A 101 1.13 -0.10 -13.41
C LEU A 101 2.12 -0.84 -12.51
N TYR A 102 3.21 -0.18 -12.16
CA TYR A 102 4.16 -0.69 -11.19
C TYR A 102 4.84 0.45 -10.44
N ASP A 103 5.30 0.18 -9.25
CA ASP A 103 6.13 1.11 -8.47
C ASP A 103 7.31 0.37 -7.87
N VAL A 104 8.43 1.05 -7.83
CA VAL A 104 9.60 0.65 -7.05
C VAL A 104 10.03 1.82 -6.20
N SER A 105 10.14 1.57 -4.92
CA SER A 105 10.50 2.56 -3.91
C SER A 105 11.62 2.03 -3.01
N SER A 106 12.50 2.91 -2.57
CA SER A 106 13.56 2.56 -1.64
C SER A 106 13.67 3.54 -0.47
N ALA A 107 14.12 3.06 0.68
CA ALA A 107 14.42 3.90 1.82
C ALA A 107 15.69 3.42 2.53
N LEU A 108 16.61 4.35 2.77
CA LEU A 108 17.79 4.12 3.58
C LEU A 108 17.55 4.71 4.96
N LYS A 109 17.59 3.87 5.99
CA LYS A 109 17.39 4.25 7.38
C LYS A 109 18.70 4.10 8.14
N TRP A 110 19.18 5.20 8.66
CA TRP A 110 20.40 5.27 9.45
C TRP A 110 20.08 5.71 10.88
N GLN A 111 20.38 4.85 11.85
CA GLN A 111 20.23 5.11 13.29
C GLN A 111 21.59 5.29 13.95
N PHE A 112 21.80 6.41 14.63
CA PHE A 112 23.05 6.78 15.27
C PHE A 112 22.79 7.52 16.60
N ALA A 113 23.84 7.99 17.28
CA ALA A 113 23.76 8.66 18.57
C ALA A 113 23.00 7.83 19.63
N ASP A 114 23.39 6.56 19.80
CA ASP A 114 22.76 5.60 20.73
C ASP A 114 21.25 5.43 20.49
N ASP A 115 20.84 5.31 19.22
CA ASP A 115 19.45 5.20 18.75
C ASP A 115 18.57 6.43 19.02
N ARG A 116 19.19 7.55 19.41
CA ARG A 116 18.49 8.82 19.60
C ARG A 116 18.20 9.55 18.28
N ALA A 117 19.11 9.42 17.32
CA ALA A 117 18.98 10.03 16.02
C ALA A 117 18.63 8.99 14.94
N THR A 118 17.70 9.33 14.09
CA THR A 118 17.37 8.53 12.91
C THR A 118 17.28 9.45 11.71
N LEU A 119 18.08 9.18 10.68
CA LEU A 119 18.00 9.80 9.37
C LEU A 119 17.38 8.80 8.40
N ILE A 120 16.38 9.23 7.64
CA ILE A 120 15.72 8.41 6.62
C ILE A 120 15.79 9.17 5.31
N LEU A 121 16.40 8.55 4.30
CA LEU A 121 16.36 8.99 2.92
C LEU A 121 15.43 8.05 2.15
N LYS A 122 14.32 8.56 1.64
CA LYS A 122 13.31 7.77 0.92
C LYS A 122 13.17 8.29 -0.50
N CYS A 123 13.14 7.38 -1.46
CA CYS A 123 12.84 7.66 -2.86
C CYS A 123 11.63 6.80 -3.26
N ASN A 124 10.51 7.46 -3.53
CA ASN A 124 9.31 6.80 -4.03
C ASN A 124 9.26 6.92 -5.55
N ASN A 125 8.65 5.92 -6.17
CA ASN A 125 8.36 5.90 -7.59
C ASN A 125 9.61 6.17 -8.45
N ILE A 126 10.63 5.32 -8.23
CA ILE A 126 11.96 5.49 -8.86
C ILE A 126 11.85 5.54 -10.38
N PHE A 127 10.96 4.77 -10.97
CA PHE A 127 10.78 4.66 -12.42
C PHE A 127 9.66 5.55 -12.99
N ARG A 128 8.95 6.32 -12.16
CA ARG A 128 7.81 7.15 -12.57
C ARG A 128 6.69 6.35 -13.24
N SER A 129 6.33 5.23 -12.65
CA SER A 129 5.43 4.22 -13.23
C SER A 129 4.23 3.88 -12.34
N ASN A 130 4.01 4.66 -11.28
CA ASN A 130 2.92 4.47 -10.33
C ASN A 130 1.57 5.02 -10.84
N MET A 131 1.47 5.30 -12.12
CA MET A 131 0.22 5.61 -12.79
C MET A 131 -0.06 4.54 -13.85
N PRO A 132 -1.32 4.23 -14.15
CA PRO A 132 -1.64 3.30 -15.22
C PRO A 132 -1.00 3.71 -16.53
N HIS A 133 -0.37 2.76 -17.21
CA HIS A 133 0.28 3.02 -18.49
C HIS A 133 -0.69 3.55 -19.54
N THR A 134 -1.93 3.09 -19.48
CA THR A 134 -3.03 3.55 -20.32
C THR A 134 -4.30 3.67 -19.49
N MET A 135 -5.15 4.61 -19.87
CA MET A 135 -6.51 4.73 -19.38
C MET A 135 -7.42 4.84 -20.60
N GLU A 136 -8.31 3.88 -20.76
CA GLU A 136 -9.21 3.78 -21.91
C GLU A 136 -10.65 3.91 -21.46
N ILE A 137 -11.44 4.62 -22.27
CA ILE A 137 -12.88 4.74 -22.12
C ILE A 137 -13.47 4.29 -23.45
N ASN A 138 -14.34 3.30 -23.42
CA ASN A 138 -15.10 2.86 -24.59
C ASN A 138 -16.57 2.83 -24.21
N GLN A 139 -17.31 3.86 -24.61
CA GLN A 139 -18.68 4.01 -24.20
C GLN A 139 -19.53 4.67 -25.27
N SER A 140 -20.71 4.11 -25.52
CA SER A 140 -21.73 4.69 -26.42
C SER A 140 -21.21 5.11 -27.80
N GLY A 141 -20.23 4.30 -28.33
CA GLY A 141 -19.61 4.59 -29.64
C GLY A 141 -18.49 5.64 -29.57
N GLN A 142 -18.18 6.16 -28.39
CA GLN A 142 -17.05 7.05 -28.19
C GLN A 142 -15.87 6.29 -27.58
N TYR A 143 -14.70 6.43 -28.17
CA TYR A 143 -13.46 5.86 -27.69
C TYR A 143 -12.48 6.97 -27.33
N SER A 144 -11.96 6.94 -26.13
CA SER A 144 -10.90 7.84 -25.66
C SER A 144 -9.78 7.03 -25.02
N ARG A 145 -8.56 7.36 -25.36
CA ARG A 145 -7.37 6.73 -24.77
C ARG A 145 -6.39 7.79 -24.32
N LEU A 146 -6.06 7.73 -23.04
CA LEU A 146 -5.00 8.51 -22.41
C LEU A 146 -3.79 7.60 -22.23
N TRP A 147 -2.61 8.08 -22.59
CA TRP A 147 -1.35 7.37 -22.40
C TRP A 147 -0.29 8.34 -21.89
N LYS A 148 0.77 7.81 -21.30
CA LYS A 148 1.83 8.60 -20.69
C LYS A 148 1.32 9.55 -19.61
N LEU A 149 0.52 9.01 -18.70
CA LEU A 149 0.15 9.75 -17.50
C LEU A 149 1.43 10.04 -16.73
N ASP A 150 1.77 11.31 -16.61
CA ASP A 150 2.99 11.74 -15.91
C ASP A 150 2.84 11.48 -14.43
N ASP A 151 3.81 10.77 -13.88
CA ASP A 151 3.93 10.54 -12.47
C ASP A 151 5.26 11.08 -11.93
N GLN A 152 5.27 11.50 -10.68
CA GLN A 152 6.41 12.18 -10.10
C GLN A 152 7.21 11.26 -9.20
N ARG A 153 8.53 11.28 -9.39
CA ARG A 153 9.46 10.74 -8.40
C ARG A 153 9.50 11.68 -7.20
N CYS A 154 9.39 11.11 -6.00
CA CYS A 154 9.45 11.88 -4.76
C CYS A 154 10.65 11.42 -3.93
N VAL A 155 11.51 12.37 -3.58
CA VAL A 155 12.60 12.14 -2.63
C VAL A 155 12.29 12.86 -1.34
N THR A 156 12.32 12.13 -0.23
CA THR A 156 12.04 12.64 1.12
C THR A 156 13.23 12.39 2.01
N VAL A 157 13.65 13.42 2.73
CA VAL A 157 14.64 13.34 3.81
C VAL A 157 13.91 13.62 5.12
N SER A 158 14.01 12.69 6.06
CA SER A 158 13.42 12.82 7.39
C SER A 158 14.47 12.64 8.46
N PHE A 159 14.48 13.53 9.43
CA PHE A 159 15.33 13.45 10.60
C PHE A 159 14.47 13.40 11.86
N VAL A 160 14.70 12.38 12.66
CA VAL A 160 14.00 12.18 13.94
C VAL A 160 15.00 12.18 15.07
N TRP A 161 14.77 13.01 16.07
CA TRP A 161 15.57 13.05 17.29
C TRP A 161 14.68 12.74 18.50
N LYS A 162 15.09 11.78 19.31
CA LYS A 162 14.40 11.40 20.55
C LYS A 162 14.96 12.22 21.71
N PHE A 163 14.15 13.15 22.21
CA PHE A 163 14.48 13.92 23.40
C PHE A 163 14.01 13.17 24.67
N GLY A 164 14.88 13.09 25.69
CA GLY A 164 14.58 12.51 26.98
C GLY A 164 14.82 11.00 27.05
N GLY A 165 15.39 10.57 28.17
CA GLY A 165 15.54 9.17 28.52
C GLY A 165 14.22 8.64 29.13
N TYR A 166 13.30 8.17 28.29
CA TYR A 166 12.16 7.41 28.79
C TYR A 166 12.69 6.05 29.30
N LYS A 167 12.99 5.97 30.61
CA LYS A 167 13.14 4.69 31.27
C LYS A 167 11.76 4.03 31.25
N LYS A 168 11.64 2.93 30.51
CA LYS A 168 10.46 2.09 30.59
C LYS A 168 10.24 1.78 32.06
N LYS A 169 9.16 2.35 32.67
CA LYS A 169 8.76 1.96 34.01
C LYS A 169 8.47 0.47 33.95
N GLN A 170 9.32 -0.35 34.59
CA GLN A 170 8.94 -1.72 34.86
C GLN A 170 7.65 -1.62 35.67
N HIS A 171 6.55 -2.07 35.13
CA HIS A 171 5.35 -2.31 35.92
C HIS A 171 5.75 -3.39 36.93
N GLU A 172 5.95 -3.01 38.17
CA GLU A 172 5.96 -3.95 39.27
C GLU A 172 4.69 -4.77 39.15
N ALA A 173 4.86 -6.09 39.09
CA ALA A 173 3.72 -6.98 39.11
C ALA A 173 2.90 -6.63 40.34
N VAL A 174 1.62 -6.40 40.14
CA VAL A 174 0.68 -6.12 41.22
C VAL A 174 0.79 -7.28 42.20
N ASP A 175 1.22 -6.99 43.44
CA ASP A 175 1.31 -7.98 44.50
C ASP A 175 -0.10 -8.49 44.80
N ALA A 176 -0.41 -9.64 44.25
CA ALA A 176 -1.69 -10.31 44.44
C ALA A 176 -1.82 -11.00 45.83
N SER A 177 -0.79 -10.90 46.68
CA SER A 177 -0.81 -11.52 48.02
C SER A 177 -1.87 -10.91 48.95
N ARG A 178 -2.42 -9.72 48.60
CA ARG A 178 -3.49 -9.07 49.35
C ARG A 178 -4.89 -9.64 49.09
N PHE A 179 -5.09 -10.41 48.04
CA PHE A 179 -6.35 -11.08 47.75
C PHE A 179 -6.22 -12.49 48.30
N GLY A 180 -6.75 -12.65 49.52
CA GLY A 180 -6.62 -13.79 50.39
C GLY A 180 -6.69 -15.14 49.71
N LYS A 181 -5.86 -16.07 50.19
CA LYS A 181 -6.03 -17.51 49.99
C LYS A 181 -7.49 -17.88 50.34
N SER A 182 -8.27 -18.20 49.34
CA SER A 182 -9.51 -18.96 49.55
C SER A 182 -9.11 -20.38 49.98
N MET A 183 -9.59 -20.79 51.15
CA MET A 183 -9.52 -22.15 51.64
C MET A 183 -10.13 -23.11 50.65
#